data_f3e83ceb48ee9362aa62926090e4a097
#
_entry.id   f3e83ceb48ee9362aa62926090e4a097
#
_cell.length_a   1.000
_cell.length_b   1.000
_cell.length_c   1.000
_cell.angle_alpha   90.00
_cell.angle_beta   90.00
_cell.angle_gamma   90.00
#
_symmetry.space_group_name_H-M   'P 1'
#
loop_
_entity.id
_entity.type
_entity.pdbx_description
1 polymer ?
#
loop_
_entity_poly.entity_id
_entity_poly.type
_entity_poly.pdbx_seq_one_letter_code
_entity_poly.pdbx_strand_id
1 'polypeptide(L)'
;KGNNGGDGLSVCRLLKDRKCKVYLAEGKPAGKESLEAFCKLSPSVFIQNSGIRKAIDEADVIIDAVYGFGYHGSLNPEIKKLFKYINAANAKVISIDINSGCEADSGHCDSAAIHSDITYALDCLKPFHLLQKDHQLFDSVCCLDLHLPHPEYTKWHEMDEDRFFLNFPQR
;
A
#
# COMPACT_ATOMS: atom_id res chain seq x y z
N LYS A 1 -6.42 -6.96 7.10
CA LYS A 1 -6.30 -7.62 8.43
C LYS A 1 -4.91 -7.47 9.07
N GLY A 2 -3.87 -7.23 8.28
CA GLY A 2 -2.49 -7.08 8.74
C GLY A 2 -2.17 -5.67 9.25
N ASN A 3 -0.87 -5.45 9.52
CA ASN A 3 -0.37 -4.18 10.07
C ASN A 3 -0.57 -3.01 9.08
N ASN A 4 -0.39 -3.24 7.79
CA ASN A 4 -0.61 -2.21 6.77
C ASN A 4 -2.02 -1.58 6.84
N GLY A 5 -3.06 -2.41 7.12
CA GLY A 5 -4.40 -1.91 7.39
C GLY A 5 -4.46 -0.99 8.63
N GLY A 6 -3.64 -1.27 9.64
CA GLY A 6 -3.47 -0.42 10.82
C GLY A 6 -2.87 0.94 10.48
N ASP A 7 -1.91 0.97 9.56
CA ASP A 7 -1.29 2.22 9.08
C ASP A 7 -2.32 3.09 8.35
N GLY A 8 -3.12 2.51 7.45
CA GLY A 8 -4.22 3.20 6.79
C GLY A 8 -5.27 3.77 7.77
N LEU A 9 -5.63 3.02 8.81
CA LEU A 9 -6.52 3.50 9.87
C LEU A 9 -5.91 4.66 10.68
N SER A 10 -4.58 4.61 10.90
CA SER A 10 -3.85 5.67 11.57
C SER A 10 -3.80 6.95 10.73
N VAL A 11 -3.62 6.82 9.42
CA VAL A 11 -3.70 7.96 8.49
C VAL A 11 -5.08 8.60 8.56
N CYS A 12 -6.17 7.82 8.50
CA CYS A 12 -7.53 8.35 8.64
C CYS A 12 -7.71 9.12 9.96
N ARG A 13 -7.17 8.60 11.06
CA ARG A 13 -7.22 9.27 12.37
C ARG A 13 -6.48 10.60 12.39
N LEU A 14 -5.36 10.70 11.68
CA LEU A 14 -4.56 11.92 11.61
C LEU A 14 -5.19 12.99 10.70
N LEU A 15 -5.95 12.59 9.70
CA LEU A 15 -6.65 13.49 8.77
C LEU A 15 -7.98 14.02 9.33
N LYS A 16 -8.00 14.46 10.61
CA LYS A 16 -9.20 14.85 11.35
C LYS A 16 -10.06 15.91 10.67
N ASP A 17 -9.45 16.83 9.93
CA ASP A 17 -10.12 17.96 9.27
C ASP A 17 -10.57 17.62 7.84
N ARG A 18 -10.44 16.36 7.43
CA ARG A 18 -10.81 15.87 6.10
C ARG A 18 -12.02 14.94 6.18
N LYS A 19 -12.80 14.90 5.12
CA LYS A 19 -13.92 13.96 4.97
C LYS A 19 -13.38 12.57 4.62
N CYS A 20 -12.94 11.80 5.62
CA CYS A 20 -12.44 10.46 5.41
C CYS A 20 -13.58 9.43 5.44
N LYS A 21 -13.51 8.44 4.55
CA LYS A 21 -14.33 7.22 4.57
C LYS A 21 -13.40 6.02 4.59
N VAL A 22 -13.73 5.01 5.38
CA VAL A 22 -12.94 3.80 5.54
C VAL A 22 -13.74 2.59 5.08
N TYR A 23 -13.16 1.81 4.18
CA TYR A 23 -13.68 0.51 3.79
C TYR A 23 -12.76 -0.61 4.23
N LEU A 24 -13.29 -1.58 4.93
CA LEU A 24 -12.54 -2.73 5.44
C LEU A 24 -12.61 -3.90 4.45
N ALA A 25 -11.77 -3.90 3.44
CA ALA A 25 -11.79 -4.85 2.32
C ALA A 25 -11.69 -6.34 2.78
N GLU A 26 -10.91 -6.60 3.82
CA GLU A 26 -10.71 -7.94 4.41
C GLU A 26 -11.42 -8.09 5.78
N GLY A 27 -12.36 -7.18 6.10
CA GLY A 27 -13.06 -7.16 7.38
C GLY A 27 -12.24 -6.54 8.52
N LYS A 28 -12.71 -6.71 9.75
CA LYS A 28 -12.11 -6.07 10.93
C LYS A 28 -10.66 -6.53 11.15
N PRO A 29 -9.77 -5.63 11.61
CA PRO A 29 -8.39 -5.98 11.96
C PRO A 29 -8.35 -7.04 13.07
N ALA A 30 -7.31 -7.88 13.03
CA ALA A 30 -7.10 -8.94 14.02
C ALA A 30 -5.83 -8.69 14.88
N GLY A 31 -4.87 -7.91 14.37
CA GLY A 31 -3.66 -7.54 15.12
C GLY A 31 -3.96 -6.52 16.20
N LYS A 32 -3.20 -6.54 17.31
CA LYS A 32 -3.40 -5.66 18.47
C LYS A 32 -3.34 -4.18 18.07
N GLU A 33 -2.28 -3.77 17.39
CA GLU A 33 -2.03 -2.37 16.99
C GLU A 33 -3.08 -1.88 16.00
N SER A 34 -3.42 -2.70 14.99
CA SER A 34 -4.44 -2.36 14.00
C SER A 34 -5.85 -2.32 14.60
N LEU A 35 -6.13 -3.16 15.61
CA LEU A 35 -7.39 -3.12 16.36
C LEU A 35 -7.48 -1.87 17.22
N GLU A 36 -6.39 -1.46 17.87
CA GLU A 36 -6.33 -0.20 18.62
C GLU A 36 -6.59 1.01 17.70
N ALA A 37 -5.96 1.04 16.51
CA ALA A 37 -6.21 2.09 15.53
C ALA A 37 -7.67 2.12 15.09
N PHE A 38 -8.27 0.95 14.83
CA PHE A 38 -9.68 0.80 14.49
C PHE A 38 -10.61 1.34 15.59
N CYS A 39 -10.38 0.98 16.84
CA CYS A 39 -11.21 1.41 17.97
C CYS A 39 -11.14 2.93 18.25
N LYS A 40 -10.11 3.60 17.78
CA LYS A 40 -9.94 5.05 17.93
C LYS A 40 -10.68 5.88 16.88
N LEU A 41 -11.26 5.24 15.86
CA LEU A 41 -12.04 5.92 14.82
C LEU A 41 -13.52 5.95 15.15
N SER A 42 -14.19 7.03 14.75
CA SER A 42 -15.66 7.11 14.86
C SER A 42 -16.32 6.07 13.97
N PRO A 43 -17.37 5.36 14.44
CA PRO A 43 -18.14 4.44 13.61
C PRO A 43 -18.67 5.06 12.31
N SER A 44 -18.90 6.36 12.28
CA SER A 44 -19.45 7.09 11.12
C SER A 44 -18.50 7.17 9.91
N VAL A 45 -17.21 6.91 10.10
CA VAL A 45 -16.26 6.91 8.98
C VAL A 45 -16.32 5.61 8.17
N PHE A 46 -16.82 4.52 8.76
CA PHE A 46 -16.86 3.23 8.09
C PHE A 46 -18.02 3.11 7.13
N ILE A 47 -17.75 2.61 5.94
CA ILE A 47 -18.76 2.38 4.90
C ILE A 47 -18.97 0.89 4.67
N GLN A 48 -20.19 0.54 4.28
CA GLN A 48 -20.59 -0.82 3.92
C GLN A 48 -20.34 -1.09 2.43
N ASN A 49 -20.37 -2.36 2.03
CA ASN A 49 -20.20 -2.80 0.64
C ASN A 49 -21.09 -2.05 -0.36
N SER A 50 -22.34 -1.75 0.02
CA SER A 50 -23.27 -1.01 -0.83
C SER A 50 -22.87 0.44 -1.11
N GLY A 51 -22.03 1.03 -0.26
CA GLY A 51 -21.56 2.41 -0.38
C GLY A 51 -20.21 2.57 -1.05
N ILE A 52 -19.45 1.46 -1.26
CA ILE A 52 -18.04 1.54 -1.70
C ILE A 52 -17.90 2.16 -3.10
N ARG A 53 -18.75 1.78 -4.06
CA ARG A 53 -18.68 2.30 -5.42
C ARG A 53 -18.85 3.83 -5.43
N LYS A 54 -19.90 4.31 -4.75
CA LYS A 54 -20.13 5.75 -4.63
C LYS A 54 -18.98 6.46 -3.94
N ALA A 55 -18.40 5.85 -2.90
CA ALA A 55 -17.27 6.45 -2.19
C ALA A 55 -16.01 6.56 -3.07
N ILE A 56 -15.76 5.57 -3.94
CA ILE A 56 -14.67 5.62 -4.92
C ILE A 56 -14.92 6.72 -5.96
N ASP A 57 -16.15 6.80 -6.50
CA ASP A 57 -16.50 7.78 -7.55
C ASP A 57 -16.46 9.24 -7.01
N GLU A 58 -16.68 9.44 -5.71
CA GLU A 58 -16.66 10.76 -5.04
C GLU A 58 -15.30 11.14 -4.41
N ALA A 59 -14.32 10.25 -4.43
CA ALA A 59 -13.04 10.47 -3.78
C ALA A 59 -12.12 11.37 -4.61
N ASP A 60 -11.48 12.34 -3.96
CA ASP A 60 -10.33 13.07 -4.51
C ASP A 60 -9.04 12.25 -4.39
N VAL A 61 -8.91 11.51 -3.27
CA VAL A 61 -7.75 10.66 -2.96
C VAL A 61 -8.23 9.33 -2.41
N ILE A 62 -7.65 8.25 -2.89
CA ILE A 62 -7.83 6.90 -2.37
C ILE A 62 -6.51 6.44 -1.76
N ILE A 63 -6.56 5.96 -0.51
CA ILE A 63 -5.39 5.39 0.17
C ILE A 63 -5.55 3.88 0.17
N ASP A 64 -4.66 3.21 -0.53
CA ASP A 64 -4.52 1.75 -0.53
C ASP A 64 -3.63 1.31 0.63
N ALA A 65 -4.22 0.61 1.58
CA ALA A 65 -3.57 -0.01 2.72
C ALA A 65 -4.12 -1.42 2.98
N VAL A 66 -4.56 -2.12 1.92
CA VAL A 66 -5.19 -3.44 2.08
C VAL A 66 -4.14 -4.51 2.37
N TYR A 67 -3.10 -4.56 1.56
CA TYR A 67 -1.99 -5.49 1.69
C TYR A 67 -0.67 -4.73 1.71
N GLY A 68 0.29 -5.19 2.50
CA GLY A 68 1.64 -4.69 2.56
C GLY A 68 2.66 -5.83 2.43
N PHE A 69 3.83 -5.69 3.02
CA PHE A 69 4.95 -6.62 2.93
C PHE A 69 4.59 -8.11 3.10
N GLY A 70 3.68 -8.44 3.99
CA GLY A 70 3.30 -9.85 4.27
C GLY A 70 2.30 -10.47 3.30
N TYR A 71 1.97 -9.83 2.17
CA TYR A 71 1.05 -10.40 1.19
C TYR A 71 1.76 -11.41 0.29
N HIS A 72 1.12 -12.57 0.11
CA HIS A 72 1.52 -13.62 -0.82
C HIS A 72 0.30 -14.29 -1.45
N GLY A 73 0.46 -14.79 -2.66
CA GLY A 73 -0.54 -15.60 -3.37
C GLY A 73 -1.45 -14.78 -4.30
N SER A 74 -2.69 -15.18 -4.44
CA SER A 74 -3.63 -14.59 -5.39
C SER A 74 -4.77 -13.86 -4.70
N LEU A 75 -5.22 -12.76 -5.31
CA LEU A 75 -6.38 -12.02 -4.85
C LEU A 75 -7.68 -12.83 -5.04
N ASN A 76 -8.58 -12.74 -4.07
CA ASN A 76 -9.92 -13.30 -4.24
C ASN A 76 -10.76 -12.46 -5.24
N PRO A 77 -11.81 -13.02 -5.85
CA PRO A 77 -12.59 -12.34 -6.90
C PRO A 77 -13.21 -11.00 -6.46
N GLU A 78 -13.66 -10.88 -5.20
CA GLU A 78 -14.27 -9.65 -4.69
C GLU A 78 -13.22 -8.53 -4.56
N ILE A 79 -12.03 -8.86 -4.09
CA ILE A 79 -10.92 -7.93 -4.00
C ILE A 79 -10.45 -7.52 -5.41
N LYS A 80 -10.36 -8.46 -6.36
CA LYS A 80 -10.04 -8.13 -7.77
C LYS A 80 -11.03 -7.14 -8.35
N LYS A 81 -12.31 -7.32 -8.06
CA LYS A 81 -13.37 -6.41 -8.50
C LYS A 81 -13.23 -5.03 -7.88
N LEU A 82 -12.95 -4.97 -6.58
CA LEU A 82 -12.69 -3.71 -5.86
C LEU A 82 -11.49 -2.97 -6.46
N PHE A 83 -10.37 -3.65 -6.66
CA PHE A 83 -9.15 -3.04 -7.21
C PHE A 83 -9.34 -2.54 -8.63
N LYS A 84 -10.08 -3.25 -9.47
CA LYS A 84 -10.46 -2.76 -10.80
C LYS A 84 -11.27 -1.47 -10.75
N TYR A 85 -12.16 -1.31 -9.75
CA TYR A 85 -12.89 -0.06 -9.57
C TYR A 85 -11.99 1.08 -9.13
N ILE A 86 -11.03 0.81 -8.23
CA ILE A 86 -10.04 1.79 -7.77
C ILE A 86 -9.15 2.22 -8.94
N ASN A 87 -8.61 1.27 -9.71
CA ASN A 87 -7.74 1.56 -10.86
C ASN A 87 -8.46 2.33 -11.99
N ALA A 88 -9.79 2.27 -12.04
CA ALA A 88 -10.61 3.01 -13.02
C ALA A 88 -11.13 4.36 -12.49
N ALA A 89 -10.82 4.72 -11.25
CA ALA A 89 -11.27 5.96 -10.63
C ALA A 89 -10.46 7.17 -11.14
N ASN A 90 -11.08 8.36 -11.10
CA ASN A 90 -10.38 9.61 -11.38
C ASN A 90 -9.61 10.16 -10.15
N ALA A 91 -9.70 9.48 -9.01
CA ALA A 91 -9.02 9.86 -7.78
C ALA A 91 -7.51 9.63 -7.88
N LYS A 92 -6.74 10.43 -7.14
CA LYS A 92 -5.33 10.11 -6.88
C LYS A 92 -5.23 8.90 -5.97
N VAL A 93 -4.42 7.91 -6.35
CA VAL A 93 -4.22 6.69 -5.58
C VAL A 93 -2.86 6.73 -4.90
N ILE A 94 -2.85 6.50 -3.59
CA ILE A 94 -1.64 6.44 -2.76
C ILE A 94 -1.60 5.07 -2.11
N SER A 95 -0.56 4.28 -2.39
CA SER A 95 -0.34 2.99 -1.71
C SER A 95 0.62 3.15 -0.53
N ILE A 96 0.29 2.49 0.58
CA ILE A 96 1.15 2.42 1.76
C ILE A 96 1.94 1.12 1.70
N ASP A 97 3.24 1.21 1.84
CA ASP A 97 4.24 0.15 1.85
C ASP A 97 4.42 -0.54 0.49
N ILE A 98 3.43 -1.25 0.02
CA ILE A 98 3.42 -2.01 -1.24
C ILE A 98 2.06 -1.78 -1.93
N ASN A 99 2.05 -1.70 -3.24
CA ASN A 99 0.79 -1.71 -3.99
C ASN A 99 0.04 -3.02 -3.74
N SER A 100 -1.19 -2.92 -3.26
CA SER A 100 -1.96 -4.11 -2.90
C SER A 100 -2.17 -5.03 -4.10
N GLY A 101 -1.89 -6.32 -3.89
CA GLY A 101 -1.89 -7.33 -4.93
C GLY A 101 -0.51 -7.68 -5.49
N CYS A 102 0.56 -7.06 -4.96
CA CYS A 102 1.95 -7.35 -5.28
C CYS A 102 2.69 -7.96 -4.09
N GLU A 103 3.61 -8.88 -4.36
CA GLU A 103 4.50 -9.49 -3.38
C GLU A 103 5.77 -8.67 -3.23
N ALA A 104 6.15 -8.38 -2.00
CA ALA A 104 7.28 -7.52 -1.68
C ALA A 104 8.63 -8.06 -2.15
N ASP A 105 8.85 -9.36 -1.99
CA ASP A 105 10.15 -10.00 -2.23
C ASP A 105 10.35 -10.40 -3.69
N SER A 106 9.32 -10.96 -4.32
CA SER A 106 9.39 -11.47 -5.70
C SER A 106 9.08 -10.40 -6.75
N GLY A 107 8.40 -9.32 -6.35
CA GLY A 107 7.84 -8.35 -7.28
C GLY A 107 6.69 -8.91 -8.14
N HIS A 108 6.23 -10.15 -7.88
CA HIS A 108 5.09 -10.72 -8.60
C HIS A 108 3.81 -9.97 -8.23
N CYS A 109 3.04 -9.59 -9.24
CA CYS A 109 1.79 -8.85 -9.06
C CYS A 109 0.61 -9.54 -9.74
N ASP A 110 -0.53 -9.57 -9.07
CA ASP A 110 -1.79 -9.98 -9.69
C ASP A 110 -2.19 -8.98 -10.79
N SER A 111 -2.79 -9.45 -11.85
CA SER A 111 -3.24 -8.61 -12.96
C SER A 111 -4.27 -7.53 -12.56
N ALA A 112 -4.83 -7.63 -11.38
CA ALA A 112 -5.75 -6.65 -10.81
C ALA A 112 -5.09 -5.83 -9.67
N ALA A 113 -3.77 -5.92 -9.48
CA ALA A 113 -3.07 -5.15 -8.47
C ALA A 113 -3.36 -3.64 -8.57
N ILE A 114 -3.25 -2.95 -7.47
CA ILE A 114 -3.48 -1.50 -7.43
C ILE A 114 -2.38 -0.77 -8.22
N HIS A 115 -2.81 0.16 -9.07
CA HIS A 115 -1.96 1.17 -9.68
C HIS A 115 -2.06 2.44 -8.84
N SER A 116 -0.92 3.00 -8.46
CA SER A 116 -0.88 4.21 -7.62
C SER A 116 -0.14 5.35 -8.31
N ASP A 117 -0.52 6.59 -8.01
CA ASP A 117 0.28 7.77 -8.37
C ASP A 117 1.54 7.83 -7.49
N ILE A 118 1.42 7.44 -6.22
CA ILE A 118 2.55 7.42 -5.27
C ILE A 118 2.47 6.16 -4.41
N THR A 119 3.61 5.49 -4.25
CA THR A 119 3.78 4.45 -3.23
C THR A 119 4.73 4.96 -2.15
N TYR A 120 4.29 4.96 -0.91
CA TYR A 120 5.11 5.26 0.25
C TYR A 120 5.68 3.97 0.82
N ALA A 121 6.93 3.65 0.47
CA ALA A 121 7.68 2.55 1.07
C ALA A 121 8.02 2.89 2.52
N LEU A 122 7.62 2.03 3.46
CA LEU A 122 7.87 2.25 4.88
C LEU A 122 9.26 1.72 5.25
N ASP A 123 10.07 2.57 5.85
CA ASP A 123 11.42 2.34 6.37
C ASP A 123 12.48 2.07 5.30
N CYS A 124 12.24 1.19 4.35
CA CYS A 124 13.16 0.88 3.26
C CYS A 124 12.42 0.49 1.96
N LEU A 125 13.11 0.61 0.83
CA LEU A 125 12.64 0.04 -0.42
C LEU A 125 12.69 -1.49 -0.35
N LYS A 126 11.64 -2.16 -0.80
CA LYS A 126 11.58 -3.62 -0.95
C LYS A 126 11.95 -4.00 -2.39
N PRO A 127 12.34 -5.25 -2.67
CA PRO A 127 12.60 -5.72 -4.02
C PRO A 127 11.52 -5.36 -5.04
N PHE A 128 10.25 -5.43 -4.63
CA PHE A 128 9.09 -4.98 -5.43
C PHE A 128 9.30 -3.60 -6.05
N HIS A 129 9.72 -2.60 -5.26
CA HIS A 129 9.84 -1.22 -5.75
C HIS A 129 10.91 -1.08 -6.83
N LEU A 130 11.97 -1.87 -6.75
CA LEU A 130 13.05 -1.88 -7.73
C LEU A 130 12.66 -2.66 -8.99
N LEU A 131 12.01 -3.83 -8.81
CA LEU A 131 11.62 -4.72 -9.90
C LEU A 131 10.44 -4.17 -10.73
N GLN A 132 9.58 -3.33 -10.12
CA GLN A 132 8.40 -2.76 -10.77
C GLN A 132 8.62 -1.36 -11.35
N LYS A 133 9.84 -0.81 -11.27
CA LYS A 133 10.16 0.52 -11.79
C LYS A 133 9.73 0.70 -13.27
N ASP A 134 9.84 -0.35 -14.08
CA ASP A 134 9.51 -0.33 -15.50
C ASP A 134 8.11 -0.89 -15.83
N HIS A 135 7.38 -1.41 -14.83
CA HIS A 135 6.08 -2.04 -15.03
C HIS A 135 4.87 -1.13 -14.74
N GLN A 136 5.11 0.15 -14.47
CA GLN A 136 4.08 1.20 -14.36
C GLN A 136 2.97 0.95 -13.32
N LEU A 137 3.28 0.23 -12.24
CA LEU A 137 2.31 0.05 -11.14
C LEU A 137 2.25 1.26 -10.21
N PHE A 138 3.23 2.15 -10.29
CA PHE A 138 3.25 3.44 -9.62
C PHE A 138 4.00 4.48 -10.44
N ASP A 139 3.55 5.74 -10.36
CA ASP A 139 4.23 6.85 -11.04
C ASP A 139 5.49 7.27 -10.27
N SER A 140 5.45 7.17 -8.95
CA SER A 140 6.58 7.49 -8.08
C SER A 140 6.58 6.65 -6.80
N VAL A 141 7.77 6.44 -6.24
CA VAL A 141 7.96 5.84 -4.93
C VAL A 141 8.74 6.79 -4.03
N CYS A 142 8.28 6.92 -2.78
CA CYS A 142 8.94 7.70 -1.74
C CYS A 142 9.20 6.80 -0.54
N CYS A 143 10.46 6.70 -0.11
CA CYS A 143 10.82 5.97 1.09
C CYS A 143 10.65 6.88 2.32
N LEU A 144 9.84 6.43 3.28
CA LEU A 144 9.64 7.10 4.56
C LEU A 144 10.50 6.40 5.62
N ASP A 145 11.54 7.09 6.09
CA ASP A 145 12.35 6.63 7.20
C ASP A 145 11.52 6.62 8.49
N LEU A 146 11.36 5.46 9.09
CA LEU A 146 10.67 5.28 10.37
C LEU A 146 11.62 5.41 11.56
N HIS A 147 12.89 5.71 11.32
CA HIS A 147 13.94 5.82 12.35
C HIS A 147 14.04 4.55 13.22
N LEU A 148 13.80 3.39 12.61
CA LEU A 148 13.95 2.11 13.29
C LEU A 148 15.45 1.81 13.49
N PRO A 149 15.85 1.22 14.63
CA PRO A 149 17.24 0.82 14.83
C PRO A 149 17.58 -0.30 13.82
N HIS A 150 18.44 0.04 12.87
CA HIS A 150 18.98 -0.96 11.94
C HIS A 150 20.20 -1.65 12.58
N PRO A 151 20.31 -2.97 12.44
CA PRO A 151 21.49 -3.69 12.89
C PRO A 151 22.76 -3.18 12.20
N GLU A 152 23.88 -3.10 12.94
CA GLU A 152 25.16 -2.53 12.45
C GLU A 152 25.78 -3.24 11.22
N TYR A 153 25.31 -4.42 10.86
CA TYR A 153 25.77 -5.10 9.64
C TYR A 153 25.21 -4.46 8.36
N THR A 154 24.36 -3.50 8.46
CA THR A 154 23.93 -2.65 7.33
C THR A 154 25.00 -1.63 6.95
N LYS A 155 26.20 -2.08 6.65
CA LYS A 155 27.12 -1.38 5.73
C LYS A 155 26.62 -1.51 4.29
N TRP A 156 25.32 -1.47 4.09
CA TRP A 156 24.74 -1.26 2.79
C TRP A 156 24.86 0.24 2.51
N HIS A 157 25.93 0.60 1.84
CA HIS A 157 26.04 1.92 1.24
C HIS A 157 24.81 2.12 0.36
N GLU A 158 24.28 3.34 0.30
CA GLU A 158 23.36 3.73 -0.77
C GLU A 158 23.83 3.09 -2.06
N MET A 159 23.02 2.24 -2.62
CA MET A 159 23.38 1.53 -3.83
C MET A 159 23.32 2.58 -4.93
N ASP A 160 24.50 3.05 -5.32
CA ASP A 160 24.67 3.85 -6.53
C ASP A 160 24.08 3.02 -7.68
N GLU A 161 22.94 3.46 -8.20
CA GLU A 161 22.22 2.77 -9.28
C GLU A 161 23.18 2.44 -10.43
N ASP A 162 24.09 3.35 -10.76
CA ASP A 162 25.07 3.17 -11.83
C ASP A 162 26.07 2.05 -11.51
N ARG A 163 26.46 1.87 -10.25
CA ARG A 163 27.34 0.76 -9.81
C ARG A 163 26.65 -0.58 -9.75
N PHE A 164 25.37 -0.62 -9.42
CA PHE A 164 24.62 -1.87 -9.37
C PHE A 164 24.53 -2.50 -10.76
N PHE A 165 24.16 -1.71 -11.78
CA PHE A 165 24.02 -2.20 -13.16
C PHE A 165 25.36 -2.54 -13.83
N LEU A 166 26.47 -1.90 -13.42
CA LEU A 166 27.81 -2.21 -13.95
C LEU A 166 28.33 -3.58 -13.50
N ASN A 167 27.84 -4.16 -12.40
CA ASN A 167 28.30 -5.42 -11.86
C ASN A 167 27.42 -6.63 -12.24
N PHE A 168 26.34 -6.44 -12.98
CA PHE A 168 25.55 -7.55 -13.52
C PHE A 168 26.05 -7.90 -14.92
N PRO A 169 26.40 -9.18 -15.19
CA PRO A 169 26.71 -9.59 -16.54
C PRO A 169 25.50 -9.37 -17.43
N GLN A 170 25.66 -8.53 -18.43
CA GLN A 170 24.66 -8.38 -19.48
C GLN A 170 24.54 -9.73 -20.18
N ARG A 171 23.34 -10.33 -20.14
CA ARG A 171 23.02 -11.52 -20.93
C ARG A 171 22.60 -11.14 -22.33
#